data_78090ddcab95687203370fea6658241e
#
_entry.id   78090ddcab95687203370fea6658241e
#
_cell.length_a   1.000
_cell.length_b   1.000
_cell.length_c   1.000
_cell.angle_alpha   90.00
_cell.angle_beta   90.00
_cell.angle_gamma   90.00
#
_symmetry.space_group_name_H-M   'P 1'
#
loop_
_entity.id
_entity.type
_entity.pdbx_description
1 polymer ?
#
loop_
_entity_poly.entity_id
_entity_poly.type
_entity_poly.pdbx_seq_one_letter_code
_entity_poly.pdbx_strand_id
1 'polypeptide(L)'
;MKFKDILNTIIKAAKMKETVGVYYPETRQTKEGWREVEPYSIATDVPPEGEHLDLEKEIIKPGHILNAYTVNSNDKEIDSFILGKIKKATRTGNKFEPRRKWEIKI
;
A
#
# COMPACT_ATOMS: atom_id res chain seq x y z
N MET A 1 -14.64 -1.09 7.54
CA MET A 1 -13.96 -2.39 7.30
C MET A 1 -13.01 -2.71 8.43
N LYS A 2 -12.92 -3.96 8.77
CA LYS A 2 -11.93 -4.42 9.76
C LYS A 2 -10.52 -4.39 9.16
N PHE A 3 -9.52 -4.21 9.99
CA PHE A 3 -8.12 -4.21 9.57
C PHE A 3 -7.74 -5.42 8.74
N LYS A 4 -8.18 -6.61 9.17
CA LYS A 4 -7.91 -7.87 8.46
C LYS A 4 -8.46 -7.85 7.03
N ASP A 5 -9.64 -7.29 6.81
CA ASP A 5 -10.26 -7.22 5.49
C ASP A 5 -9.53 -6.23 4.59
N ILE A 6 -9.12 -5.09 5.15
CA ILE A 6 -8.30 -4.10 4.45
C ILE A 6 -6.97 -4.73 4.02
N LEU A 7 -6.29 -5.39 4.94
CA LEU A 7 -5.01 -6.05 4.69
C LEU A 7 -5.12 -7.11 3.60
N ASN A 8 -6.13 -7.99 3.69
CA ASN A 8 -6.35 -9.04 2.71
C ASN A 8 -6.65 -8.47 1.31
N THR A 9 -7.40 -7.37 1.23
CA THR A 9 -7.69 -6.70 -0.03
C THR A 9 -6.41 -6.17 -0.68
N ILE A 10 -5.55 -5.53 0.10
CA ILE A 10 -4.27 -4.99 -0.37
C ILE A 10 -3.34 -6.13 -0.84
N ILE A 11 -3.21 -7.18 -0.04
CA ILE A 11 -2.36 -8.32 -0.37
C ILE A 11 -2.81 -8.98 -1.67
N LYS A 12 -4.11 -9.21 -1.82
CA LYS A 12 -4.65 -9.82 -3.04
C LYS A 12 -4.43 -8.96 -4.27
N ALA A 13 -4.64 -7.65 -4.14
CA ALA A 13 -4.37 -6.71 -5.23
C ALA A 13 -2.89 -6.77 -5.66
N ALA A 14 -1.97 -6.74 -4.70
CA ALA A 14 -0.54 -6.81 -4.99
C ALA A 14 -0.15 -8.12 -5.70
N LYS A 15 -0.64 -9.25 -5.23
CA LYS A 15 -0.37 -10.57 -5.84
C LYS A 15 -0.91 -10.67 -7.27
N MET A 16 -1.99 -9.99 -7.57
CA MET A 16 -2.61 -9.96 -8.89
C MET A 16 -2.06 -8.83 -9.78
N LYS A 17 -1.12 -8.03 -9.27
CA LYS A 17 -0.62 -6.83 -9.94
C LYS A 17 -1.75 -5.88 -10.34
N GLU A 18 -2.69 -5.71 -9.43
CA GLU A 18 -3.79 -4.76 -9.56
C GLU A 18 -3.58 -3.57 -8.65
N THR A 19 -4.05 -2.40 -9.08
CA THR A 19 -4.12 -1.26 -8.19
C THR A 19 -5.21 -1.48 -7.14
N VAL A 20 -5.09 -0.80 -6.02
CA VAL A 20 -6.06 -0.83 -4.94
C VAL A 20 -6.46 0.59 -4.57
N GLY A 21 -7.76 0.81 -4.37
CA GLY A 21 -8.26 2.06 -3.83
C GLY A 21 -8.19 2.01 -2.32
N VAL A 22 -7.55 3.00 -1.70
CA VAL A 22 -7.49 3.12 -0.24
C VAL A 22 -8.05 4.47 0.19
N TYR A 23 -8.91 4.44 1.22
CA TYR A 23 -9.41 5.66 1.84
C TYR A 23 -8.50 6.06 2.98
N TYR A 24 -7.81 7.17 2.83
CA TYR A 24 -6.76 7.62 3.74
C TYR A 24 -7.06 9.00 4.32
N PRO A 25 -6.71 9.25 5.59
CA PRO A 25 -6.94 10.55 6.20
C PRO A 25 -6.06 11.64 5.60
N GLU A 26 -6.38 12.88 5.93
CA GLU A 26 -5.61 14.05 5.51
C GLU A 26 -4.15 13.94 5.96
N THR A 27 -3.25 14.30 5.06
CA THR A 27 -1.83 14.44 5.32
C THR A 27 -1.40 15.88 5.05
N ARG A 28 -0.12 16.20 5.28
CA ARG A 28 0.41 17.55 4.96
C ARG A 28 0.29 17.90 3.48
N GLN A 29 0.24 16.90 2.60
CA GLN A 29 0.29 17.07 1.16
C GLN A 29 -1.06 16.86 0.47
N THR A 30 -1.96 16.11 1.08
CA THR A 30 -3.23 15.72 0.47
C THR A 30 -4.36 15.74 1.47
N LYS A 31 -5.58 16.04 0.97
CA LYS A 31 -6.80 15.97 1.77
C LYS A 31 -7.23 14.52 1.97
N GLU A 32 -8.08 14.29 2.98
CA GLU A 32 -8.71 13.00 3.18
C GLU A 32 -9.49 12.58 1.94
N GLY A 33 -9.41 11.31 1.58
CA GLY A 33 -10.17 10.76 0.46
C GLY A 33 -9.60 9.47 -0.09
N TRP A 34 -10.18 9.02 -1.18
CA TRP A 34 -9.75 7.84 -1.91
C TRP A 34 -8.49 8.11 -2.72
N ARG A 35 -7.59 7.14 -2.71
CA ARG A 35 -6.39 7.16 -3.55
C ARG A 35 -6.26 5.80 -4.23
N GLU A 36 -6.05 5.79 -5.53
CA GLU A 36 -5.70 4.57 -6.24
C GLU A 36 -4.19 4.42 -6.22
N VAL A 37 -3.71 3.27 -5.72
CA VAL A 37 -2.28 3.05 -5.52
C VAL A 37 -1.85 1.70 -6.08
N GLU A 38 -0.55 1.62 -6.45
CA GLU A 38 0.14 0.41 -6.85
C GLU A 38 0.86 -0.15 -5.63
N PRO A 39 0.38 -1.26 -5.02
CA PRO A 39 0.99 -1.79 -3.79
C PRO A 39 2.25 -2.61 -4.09
N TYR A 40 3.34 -2.36 -3.35
CA TYR A 40 4.62 -3.05 -3.57
C TYR A 40 5.07 -3.89 -2.39
N SER A 41 4.99 -3.38 -1.17
CA SER A 41 5.46 -4.10 0.00
C SER A 41 4.82 -3.59 1.28
N ILE A 42 4.93 -4.41 2.32
CA ILE A 42 4.61 -4.00 3.68
C ILE A 42 5.91 -4.05 4.48
N ALA A 43 6.20 -3.00 5.19
CA ALA A 43 7.47 -2.82 5.89
C ALA A 43 7.27 -2.37 7.32
N THR A 44 8.35 -2.46 8.11
CA THR A 44 8.34 -2.05 9.53
C THR A 44 8.29 -0.54 9.70
N ASP A 45 8.82 0.20 8.72
CA ASP A 45 8.91 1.66 8.77
C ASP A 45 9.01 2.21 7.34
N VAL A 46 9.03 3.53 7.20
CA VAL A 46 9.19 4.18 5.90
C VAL A 46 10.60 3.95 5.32
N PRO A 47 10.73 3.84 3.97
CA PRO A 47 12.06 3.74 3.36
C PRO A 47 12.91 4.99 3.63
N PRO A 48 14.24 4.85 3.74
CA PRO A 48 15.02 3.62 3.60
C PRO A 48 15.16 2.78 4.88
N GLU A 49 14.65 3.25 6.03
CA GLU A 49 14.83 2.59 7.34
C GLU A 49 14.00 1.32 7.49
N GLY A 50 12.87 1.25 6.80
CA GLY A 50 11.95 0.12 6.91
C GLY A 50 12.47 -1.15 6.27
N GLU A 51 12.26 -2.30 6.94
CA GLU A 51 12.55 -3.62 6.38
C GLU A 51 11.25 -4.23 5.85
N HIS A 52 11.33 -4.84 4.67
CA HIS A 52 10.19 -5.55 4.10
C HIS A 52 9.82 -6.78 4.94
N LEU A 53 8.54 -6.91 5.22
CA LEU A 53 8.02 -8.02 6.01
C LEU A 53 7.73 -9.22 5.10
N ASP A 54 8.07 -10.41 5.61
CA ASP A 54 7.66 -11.67 5.00
C ASP A 54 6.27 -12.01 5.51
N LEU A 55 5.26 -11.84 4.66
CA LEU A 55 3.86 -12.00 5.05
C LEU A 55 3.48 -13.43 5.41
N GLU A 56 4.30 -14.41 5.03
CA GLU A 56 4.07 -15.82 5.40
C GLU A 56 4.57 -16.14 6.80
N LYS A 57 5.55 -15.37 7.30
CA LYS A 57 6.23 -15.66 8.58
C LYS A 57 5.91 -14.65 9.67
N GLU A 58 5.52 -13.45 9.32
CA GLU A 58 5.38 -12.33 10.24
C GLU A 58 3.95 -11.86 10.36
N ILE A 59 3.57 -11.46 11.57
CA ILE A 59 2.24 -10.89 11.83
C ILE A 59 2.27 -9.42 11.42
N ILE A 60 1.35 -9.04 10.54
CA ILE A 60 1.21 -7.65 10.11
C ILE A 60 0.35 -6.88 11.10
N LYS A 61 0.89 -5.78 11.58
CA LYS A 61 0.26 -4.91 12.59
C LYS A 61 -0.21 -3.60 11.98
N PRO A 62 -1.22 -2.93 12.60
CA PRO A 62 -1.70 -1.63 12.12
C PRO A 62 -0.65 -0.53 12.02
N GLY A 63 0.42 -0.61 12.83
CA GLY A 63 1.54 0.33 12.77
C GLY A 63 2.50 0.11 11.60
N HIS A 64 2.39 -1.00 10.89
CA HIS A 64 3.25 -1.28 9.75
C HIS A 64 2.86 -0.43 8.53
N ILE A 65 3.78 -0.32 7.59
CA ILE A 65 3.71 0.62 6.46
C ILE A 65 3.44 -0.13 5.16
N LEU A 66 2.47 0.34 4.40
CA LEU A 66 2.29 -0.03 3.00
C LEU A 66 3.13 0.90 2.14
N ASN A 67 4.05 0.35 1.36
CA ASN A 67 4.78 1.08 0.33
C ASN A 67 4.05 0.94 -0.99
N ALA A 68 3.63 2.07 -1.57
CA ALA A 68 2.84 2.07 -2.79
C ALA A 68 3.07 3.37 -3.57
N TYR A 69 2.93 3.31 -4.89
CA TYR A 69 2.88 4.51 -5.72
C TYR A 69 1.44 4.92 -5.97
N THR A 70 1.14 6.20 -5.84
CA THR A 70 -0.15 6.74 -6.27
C THR A 70 -0.22 6.74 -7.79
N VAL A 71 -1.30 6.18 -8.34
CA VAL A 71 -1.53 6.16 -9.78
C VAL A 71 -1.60 7.59 -10.32
N ASN A 72 -1.02 7.83 -11.49
CA ASN A 72 -0.92 9.13 -12.14
C ASN A 72 -0.05 10.16 -11.40
N SER A 73 0.66 9.75 -10.35
CA SER A 73 1.64 10.63 -9.75
C SER A 73 2.92 10.63 -10.58
N ASN A 74 3.54 11.79 -10.69
CA ASN A 74 4.87 11.94 -11.28
C ASN A 74 5.97 11.76 -10.25
N ASP A 75 5.61 11.28 -9.05
CA ASP A 75 6.55 11.13 -7.96
C ASP A 75 7.59 10.08 -8.29
N LYS A 76 8.84 10.45 -8.09
CA LYS A 76 9.98 9.55 -8.26
C LYS A 76 10.21 8.67 -7.04
N GLU A 77 9.54 8.98 -5.95
CA GLU A 77 9.65 8.30 -4.67
C GLU A 77 8.36 7.58 -4.32
N ILE A 78 8.50 6.45 -3.66
CA ILE A 78 7.36 5.68 -3.23
C ILE A 78 6.67 6.36 -2.04
N ASP A 79 5.36 6.30 -2.02
CA ASP A 79 4.56 6.79 -0.90
C ASP A 79 4.46 5.73 0.18
N SER A 80 4.31 6.18 1.42
CA SER A 80 4.18 5.32 2.59
C SER A 80 2.86 5.59 3.28
N PHE A 81 2.08 4.53 3.49
CA PHE A 81 0.79 4.60 4.15
C PHE A 81 0.82 3.75 5.42
N ILE A 82 0.40 4.33 6.54
CA ILE A 82 0.25 3.56 7.79
C ILE A 82 -1.00 2.69 7.65
N LEU A 83 -0.82 1.37 7.68
CA LEU A 83 -1.91 0.43 7.43
C LEU A 83 -3.14 0.67 8.32
N GLY A 84 -2.93 0.91 9.60
CA GLY A 84 -4.03 1.14 10.54
C GLY A 84 -4.80 2.44 10.33
N LYS A 85 -4.28 3.37 9.53
CA LYS A 85 -4.98 4.60 9.16
C LYS A 85 -5.82 4.46 7.91
N ILE A 86 -5.67 3.39 7.16
CA ILE A 86 -6.51 3.10 5.99
C ILE A 86 -7.88 2.69 6.51
N LYS A 87 -8.91 3.47 6.18
CA LYS A 87 -10.28 3.23 6.66
C LYS A 87 -11.03 2.21 5.81
N LYS A 88 -10.74 2.17 4.52
CA LYS A 88 -11.38 1.29 3.55
C LYS A 88 -10.40 0.94 2.45
N ALA A 89 -10.54 -0.23 1.87
CA ALA A 89 -9.78 -0.65 0.71
C ALA A 89 -10.67 -1.41 -0.26
N THR A 90 -10.43 -1.22 -1.57
CA THR A 90 -11.17 -1.92 -2.61
C THR A 90 -10.25 -2.23 -3.78
N ARG A 91 -10.42 -3.40 -4.39
CA ARG A 91 -9.71 -3.74 -5.62
C ARG A 91 -10.35 -2.99 -6.78
N THR A 92 -9.52 -2.42 -7.64
CA THR A 92 -10.01 -1.64 -8.80
C THR A 92 -10.21 -2.49 -10.05
N GLY A 93 -9.51 -3.63 -10.15
CA GLY A 93 -9.43 -4.42 -11.37
C GLY A 93 -8.42 -3.89 -12.39
N ASN A 94 -7.84 -2.74 -12.16
CA ASN A 94 -6.84 -2.16 -13.06
C ASN A 94 -5.48 -2.80 -12.84
N LYS A 95 -4.91 -3.37 -13.91
CA LYS A 95 -3.57 -3.97 -13.85
C LYS A 95 -2.50 -2.90 -13.95
N PHE A 96 -1.36 -3.15 -13.31
CA PHE A 96 -0.18 -2.29 -13.45
C PHE A 96 1.08 -3.14 -13.61
N GLU A 97 2.11 -2.54 -14.21
CA GLU A 97 3.44 -3.12 -14.24
C GLU A 97 4.29 -2.46 -13.17
N PRO A 98 5.05 -3.25 -12.38
CA PRO A 98 5.93 -2.67 -11.35
C PRO A 98 6.89 -1.65 -11.94
N ARG A 99 7.05 -0.54 -11.26
CA ARG A 99 7.97 0.51 -11.68
C ARG A 99 9.40 0.02 -11.55
N ARG A 100 10.29 0.55 -12.37
CA ARG A 100 11.65 0.07 -12.60
C ARG A 100 12.48 -0.22 -11.35
N LYS A 101 12.28 0.52 -10.27
CA LYS A 101 13.05 0.40 -9.03
C LYS A 101 12.43 -0.50 -7.98
N TRP A 102 11.25 -1.04 -8.22
CA TRP A 102 10.49 -1.74 -7.21
C TRP A 102 9.99 -3.09 -7.68
N GLU A 103 10.26 -4.11 -6.87
CA GLU A 103 9.62 -5.41 -7.00
C GLU A 103 8.45 -5.49 -6.03
N ILE A 104 7.43 -6.24 -6.42
CA ILE A 104 6.33 -6.56 -5.51
C ILE A 104 6.83 -7.64 -4.54
N LYS A 105 6.84 -7.29 -3.25
CA LYS A 105 7.29 -8.17 -2.16
C LYS A 105 6.15 -8.55 -1.22
N ILE A 106 5.00 -8.78 -1.81
CA ILE A 106 3.82 -9.22 -1.08
C ILE A 106 3.42 -10.63 -1.48
#